data_045c7578a48f9877034909fb973054b1
#
_entry.id   045c7578a48f9877034909fb973054b1
#
_cell.length_a   1.000
_cell.length_b   1.000
_cell.length_c   1.000
_cell.angle_alpha   90.00
_cell.angle_beta   90.00
_cell.angle_gamma   90.00
#
_symmetry.space_group_name_H-M   'P 1'
#
loop_
_entity.id
_entity.type
_entity.pdbx_description
1 polymer ?
#
loop_
_entity_poly.entity_id
_entity_poly.type
_entity_poly.pdbx_seq_one_letter_code
_entity_poly.pdbx_strand_id
1 'polypeptide(L)'
;ECAVIAAVGVLHWLVGHRLKTESLTGAAAVEHAFAERNILHGVWYFSGTLAVLILRKPGSAIFVNLVGCAAEMVLGNSFSFGFIFFSAALQGLFAELPFAVTRYRVFNLPMAMLSGLCTGIEYGVYLMLFRYQGVAWFSPRGIIHMISEVVGGVLIAGVFSWFLYIAIAKTGVLDRFASGRAVRFADRQQAVQPLD
;
A
#
# COMPACT_ATOMS: atom_id res chain seq x y z
N GLU A 1 -15.90 -1.78 -8.80
CA GLU A 1 -14.99 -1.33 -7.70
C GLU A 1 -14.69 -2.48 -6.74
N CYS A 2 -15.68 -3.25 -6.27
CA CYS A 2 -15.46 -4.41 -5.40
C CYS A 2 -14.59 -5.51 -6.03
N ALA A 3 -14.66 -5.74 -7.34
CA ALA A 3 -13.88 -6.77 -8.02
C ALA A 3 -12.37 -6.50 -8.02
N VAL A 4 -11.95 -5.24 -8.09
CA VAL A 4 -10.53 -4.86 -8.01
C VAL A 4 -10.00 -5.09 -6.59
N ILE A 5 -10.79 -4.77 -5.58
CA ILE A 5 -10.46 -4.96 -4.17
C ILE A 5 -10.36 -6.46 -3.85
N ALA A 6 -11.29 -7.26 -4.35
CA ALA A 6 -11.27 -8.72 -4.20
C ALA A 6 -10.06 -9.34 -4.91
N ALA A 7 -9.72 -8.88 -6.13
CA ALA A 7 -8.55 -9.38 -6.87
C ALA A 7 -7.24 -9.08 -6.14
N VAL A 8 -7.13 -7.90 -5.51
CA VAL A 8 -5.98 -7.50 -4.70
C VAL A 8 -5.88 -8.37 -3.45
N GLY A 9 -6.99 -8.66 -2.77
CA GLY A 9 -7.03 -9.57 -1.61
C GLY A 9 -6.61 -10.99 -1.97
N VAL A 10 -7.02 -11.51 -3.12
CA VAL A 10 -6.63 -12.85 -3.62
C VAL A 10 -5.14 -12.89 -3.99
N LEU A 11 -4.63 -11.86 -4.66
CA LEU A 11 -3.21 -11.74 -5.01
C LEU A 11 -2.35 -11.71 -3.75
N HIS A 12 -2.76 -10.96 -2.75
CA HIS A 12 -2.18 -10.89 -1.44
C HIS A 12 -2.10 -12.27 -0.75
N TRP A 13 -3.21 -13.01 -0.72
CA TRP A 13 -3.26 -14.35 -0.14
C TRP A 13 -2.33 -15.31 -0.88
N LEU A 14 -2.32 -15.30 -2.21
CA LEU A 14 -1.46 -16.13 -3.05
C LEU A 14 0.03 -15.87 -2.82
N VAL A 15 0.42 -14.59 -2.76
CA VAL A 15 1.82 -14.18 -2.51
C VAL A 15 2.23 -14.56 -1.08
N GLY A 16 1.40 -14.28 -0.08
CA GLY A 16 1.67 -14.64 1.31
C GLY A 16 1.75 -16.14 1.56
N HIS A 17 0.98 -16.96 0.83
CA HIS A 17 0.99 -18.42 0.96
C HIS A 17 2.24 -19.04 0.31
N ARG A 18 2.68 -18.51 -0.83
CA ARG A 18 3.91 -19.00 -1.50
C ARG A 18 5.18 -18.72 -0.71
N LEU A 19 5.25 -17.59 -0.02
CA LEU A 19 6.42 -17.21 0.79
C LEU A 19 6.58 -18.00 2.10
N LYS A 20 5.54 -18.71 2.54
CA LYS A 20 5.60 -19.57 3.74
C LYS A 20 6.30 -20.91 3.52
N THR A 21 6.57 -21.31 2.29
CA THR A 21 7.00 -22.68 1.96
C THR A 21 8.51 -22.86 1.75
N GLU A 22 9.31 -21.80 1.78
CA GLU A 22 10.77 -21.91 1.65
C GLU A 22 11.44 -21.95 3.03
N SER A 23 11.94 -23.14 3.41
CA SER A 23 12.77 -23.32 4.59
C SER A 23 14.19 -22.79 4.31
N LEU A 24 14.52 -21.64 4.87
CA LEU A 24 15.84 -21.04 4.76
C LEU A 24 16.75 -21.54 5.88
N THR A 25 17.86 -22.11 5.52
CA THR A 25 18.91 -22.58 6.44
C THR A 25 20.04 -21.56 6.53
N GLY A 26 20.26 -21.03 7.74
CA GLY A 26 21.34 -20.10 8.07
C GLY A 26 20.84 -18.73 8.56
N ALA A 27 21.52 -18.15 9.56
CA ALA A 27 21.11 -16.90 10.19
C ALA A 27 21.03 -15.72 9.21
N ALA A 28 21.99 -15.59 8.29
CA ALA A 28 22.01 -14.53 7.27
C ALA A 28 20.87 -14.68 6.25
N ALA A 29 20.58 -15.92 5.84
CA ALA A 29 19.49 -16.22 4.94
C ALA A 29 18.11 -15.91 5.59
N VAL A 30 17.98 -16.15 6.90
CA VAL A 30 16.78 -15.81 7.68
C VAL A 30 16.58 -14.30 7.77
N GLU A 31 17.65 -13.53 7.94
CA GLU A 31 17.56 -12.06 7.99
C GLU A 31 17.23 -11.44 6.61
N HIS A 32 17.83 -11.95 5.52
CA HIS A 32 17.47 -11.55 4.17
C HIS A 32 16.00 -11.84 3.84
N ALA A 33 15.55 -13.06 4.12
CA ALA A 33 14.15 -13.42 3.92
C ALA A 33 13.19 -12.60 4.80
N PHE A 34 13.62 -12.21 6.00
CA PHE A 34 12.84 -11.34 6.87
C PHE A 34 12.70 -9.94 6.27
N ALA A 35 13.79 -9.37 5.74
CA ALA A 35 13.78 -8.07 5.07
C ALA A 35 12.91 -8.10 3.79
N GLU A 36 13.07 -9.11 2.94
CA GLU A 36 12.26 -9.28 1.73
C GLU A 36 10.76 -9.40 2.04
N ARG A 37 10.40 -10.17 3.05
CA ARG A 37 9.01 -10.30 3.50
C ARG A 37 8.43 -8.98 3.98
N ASN A 38 9.19 -8.19 4.73
CA ASN A 38 8.73 -6.91 5.23
C ASN A 38 8.56 -5.88 4.10
N ILE A 39 9.42 -5.88 3.08
CA ILE A 39 9.23 -5.05 1.88
C ILE A 39 7.91 -5.40 1.19
N LEU A 40 7.60 -6.69 1.08
CA LEU A 40 6.36 -7.16 0.46
C LEU A 40 5.09 -6.80 1.26
N HIS A 41 5.21 -6.40 2.52
CA HIS A 41 4.07 -5.86 3.27
C HIS A 41 3.46 -4.63 2.60
N GLY A 42 4.21 -3.88 1.79
CA GLY A 42 3.67 -2.81 0.96
C GLY A 42 2.49 -3.23 0.08
N VAL A 43 2.40 -4.51 -0.30
CA VAL A 43 1.26 -5.07 -1.03
C VAL A 43 -0.03 -5.08 -0.17
N TRP A 44 0.09 -5.07 1.13
CA TRP A 44 -1.07 -5.07 2.05
C TRP A 44 -1.77 -3.72 2.08
N TYR A 45 -1.03 -2.64 2.03
CA TYR A 45 -1.58 -1.30 2.21
C TYR A 45 -1.49 -0.40 0.98
N PHE A 46 -1.00 -0.89 -0.17
CA PHE A 46 -0.97 -0.09 -1.40
C PHE A 46 -2.36 0.30 -1.90
N SER A 47 -3.37 -0.52 -1.60
CA SER A 47 -4.76 -0.29 -1.98
C SER A 47 -5.31 1.01 -1.43
N GLY A 48 -4.90 1.42 -0.23
CA GLY A 48 -5.28 2.69 0.38
C GLY A 48 -4.79 3.89 -0.44
N THR A 49 -3.49 3.95 -0.74
CA THR A 49 -2.90 5.01 -1.58
C THR A 49 -3.54 5.03 -2.97
N LEU A 50 -3.70 3.87 -3.59
CA LEU A 50 -4.34 3.74 -4.90
C LEU A 50 -5.78 4.27 -4.89
N ALA A 51 -6.55 3.95 -3.85
CA ALA A 51 -7.93 4.43 -3.70
C ALA A 51 -8.02 5.96 -3.62
N VAL A 52 -7.13 6.60 -2.85
CA VAL A 52 -7.09 8.07 -2.76
C VAL A 52 -6.72 8.70 -4.10
N LEU A 53 -5.78 8.13 -4.83
CA LEU A 53 -5.38 8.61 -6.16
C LEU A 53 -6.53 8.55 -7.17
N ILE A 54 -7.35 7.49 -7.13
CA ILE A 54 -8.48 7.28 -8.04
C ILE A 54 -9.69 8.11 -7.63
N LEU A 55 -10.11 8.01 -6.38
CA LEU A 55 -11.38 8.59 -5.92
C LEU A 55 -11.25 10.08 -5.56
N ARG A 56 -10.07 10.49 -5.09
CA ARG A 56 -9.77 11.87 -4.64
C ARG A 56 -10.76 12.40 -3.61
N LYS A 57 -11.27 11.52 -2.74
CA LYS A 57 -12.25 11.85 -1.71
C LYS A 57 -11.74 11.48 -0.32
N PRO A 58 -12.06 12.29 0.70
CA PRO A 58 -11.78 11.93 2.08
C PRO A 58 -12.41 10.60 2.48
N GLY A 59 -11.70 9.78 3.27
CA GLY A 59 -12.17 8.49 3.75
C GLY A 59 -11.99 7.34 2.75
N SER A 60 -11.49 7.59 1.54
CA SER A 60 -11.38 6.57 0.50
C SER A 60 -10.38 5.47 0.83
N ALA A 61 -9.23 5.79 1.41
CA ALA A 61 -8.24 4.77 1.81
C ALA A 61 -8.74 3.96 3.01
N ILE A 62 -9.31 4.62 4.00
CA ILE A 62 -9.87 3.95 5.19
C ILE A 62 -10.95 2.96 4.74
N PHE A 63 -11.88 3.40 3.90
CA PHE A 63 -12.96 2.55 3.42
C PHE A 63 -12.45 1.34 2.64
N VAL A 64 -11.51 1.54 1.70
CA VAL A 64 -10.97 0.44 0.87
C VAL A 64 -10.18 -0.55 1.71
N ASN A 65 -9.36 -0.09 2.66
CA ASN A 65 -8.63 -0.98 3.55
C ASN A 65 -9.56 -1.79 4.46
N LEU A 66 -10.64 -1.18 4.99
CA LEU A 66 -11.64 -1.91 5.79
C LEU A 66 -12.41 -2.94 4.96
N VAL A 67 -12.75 -2.63 3.72
CA VAL A 67 -13.37 -3.60 2.79
C VAL A 67 -12.41 -4.72 2.45
N GLY A 68 -11.13 -4.41 2.21
CA GLY A 68 -10.06 -5.39 2.01
C GLY A 68 -9.90 -6.32 3.20
N CYS A 69 -9.89 -5.76 4.42
CA CYS A 69 -9.88 -6.51 5.67
C CYS A 69 -11.09 -7.46 5.79
N ALA A 70 -12.28 -6.99 5.48
CA ALA A 70 -13.49 -7.82 5.51
C ALA A 70 -13.40 -8.98 4.49
N ALA A 71 -12.89 -8.71 3.29
CA ALA A 71 -12.67 -9.75 2.27
C ALA A 71 -11.64 -10.79 2.73
N GLU A 72 -10.53 -10.35 3.33
CA GLU A 72 -9.49 -11.21 3.89
C GLU A 72 -10.04 -12.12 5.01
N MET A 73 -10.92 -11.60 5.85
CA MET A 73 -11.59 -12.36 6.89
C MET A 73 -12.48 -13.48 6.32
N VAL A 74 -13.22 -13.18 5.24
CA VAL A 74 -14.08 -14.18 4.57
C VAL A 74 -13.27 -15.26 3.86
N LEU A 75 -12.10 -14.91 3.29
CA LEU A 75 -11.21 -15.84 2.61
C LEU A 75 -10.38 -16.71 3.55
N GLY A 76 -10.41 -16.44 4.84
CA GLY A 76 -9.70 -17.15 5.89
C GLY A 76 -8.37 -16.51 6.25
N ASN A 77 -8.33 -15.91 7.43
CA ASN A 77 -7.14 -15.31 8.02
C ASN A 77 -6.80 -15.97 9.36
N SER A 78 -5.51 -16.07 9.66
CA SER A 78 -5.00 -16.66 10.91
C SER A 78 -4.93 -15.66 12.07
N PHE A 79 -5.21 -14.38 11.81
CA PHE A 79 -5.16 -13.32 12.82
C PHE A 79 -6.54 -13.04 13.44
N SER A 80 -6.56 -12.48 14.65
CA SER A 80 -7.81 -12.07 15.28
C SER A 80 -8.45 -10.90 14.53
N PHE A 81 -9.77 -10.87 14.51
CA PHE A 81 -10.55 -9.78 13.87
C PHE A 81 -10.10 -8.40 14.32
N GLY A 82 -9.98 -8.20 15.64
CA GLY A 82 -9.59 -6.91 16.21
C GLY A 82 -8.22 -6.43 15.73
N PHE A 83 -7.24 -7.35 15.63
CA PHE A 83 -5.90 -7.03 15.14
C PHE A 83 -5.92 -6.52 13.69
N ILE A 84 -6.61 -7.23 12.80
CA ILE A 84 -6.63 -6.90 11.38
C ILE A 84 -7.47 -5.64 11.13
N PHE A 85 -8.63 -5.55 11.76
CA PHE A 85 -9.53 -4.41 11.59
C PHE A 85 -8.89 -3.10 12.05
N PHE A 86 -8.25 -3.11 13.21
CA PHE A 86 -7.55 -1.94 13.74
C PHE A 86 -6.36 -1.55 12.87
N SER A 87 -5.57 -2.54 12.43
CA SER A 87 -4.47 -2.32 11.48
C SER A 87 -4.97 -1.70 10.17
N ALA A 88 -6.03 -2.25 9.56
CA ALA A 88 -6.59 -1.73 8.30
C ALA A 88 -7.09 -0.29 8.42
N ALA A 89 -7.73 0.05 9.55
CA ALA A 89 -8.19 1.41 9.84
C ALA A 89 -7.02 2.39 9.95
N LEU A 90 -5.96 2.03 10.68
CA LEU A 90 -4.76 2.85 10.83
C LEU A 90 -4.03 3.02 9.50
N GLN A 91 -3.80 1.94 8.77
CA GLN A 91 -3.18 1.98 7.44
C GLN A 91 -3.93 2.94 6.50
N GLY A 92 -5.27 2.86 6.47
CA GLY A 92 -6.09 3.77 5.69
C GLY A 92 -5.94 5.22 6.12
N LEU A 93 -5.94 5.48 7.42
CA LEU A 93 -5.76 6.82 7.98
C LEU A 93 -4.39 7.41 7.59
N PHE A 94 -3.31 6.65 7.76
CA PHE A 94 -1.96 7.11 7.46
C PHE A 94 -1.72 7.25 5.95
N ALA A 95 -2.36 6.41 5.11
CA ALA A 95 -2.34 6.58 3.66
C ALA A 95 -3.02 7.90 3.22
N GLU A 96 -4.07 8.32 3.90
CA GLU A 96 -4.76 9.58 3.60
C GLU A 96 -4.06 10.83 4.15
N LEU A 97 -3.26 10.69 5.20
CA LEU A 97 -2.71 11.83 5.93
C LEU A 97 -2.05 12.89 5.02
N PRO A 98 -1.13 12.56 4.08
CA PRO A 98 -0.52 13.57 3.21
C PRO A 98 -1.54 14.29 2.33
N PHE A 99 -2.52 13.58 1.81
CA PHE A 99 -3.57 14.15 0.98
C PHE A 99 -4.52 15.04 1.80
N ALA A 100 -4.82 14.65 3.03
CA ALA A 100 -5.63 15.45 3.94
C ALA A 100 -4.95 16.78 4.31
N VAL A 101 -3.64 16.77 4.58
CA VAL A 101 -2.85 17.98 4.84
C VAL A 101 -2.93 18.96 3.67
N THR A 102 -2.92 18.48 2.43
CA THR A 102 -3.08 19.30 1.23
C THR A 102 -4.55 19.55 0.86
N ARG A 103 -5.49 19.18 1.75
CA ARG A 103 -6.94 19.28 1.51
C ARG A 103 -7.37 18.61 0.20
N TYR A 104 -6.75 17.47 -0.14
CA TYR A 104 -7.02 16.70 -1.36
C TYR A 104 -6.88 17.53 -2.66
N ARG A 105 -5.92 18.46 -2.68
CA ARG A 105 -5.67 19.32 -3.86
C ARG A 105 -4.45 18.90 -4.67
N VAL A 106 -3.51 18.20 -4.05
CA VAL A 106 -2.25 17.81 -4.69
C VAL A 106 -2.22 16.29 -4.86
N PHE A 107 -2.15 15.86 -6.13
CA PHE A 107 -2.06 14.45 -6.51
C PHE A 107 -0.90 14.29 -7.50
N ASN A 108 0.25 13.93 -7.00
CA ASN A 108 1.46 13.71 -7.78
C ASN A 108 2.26 12.55 -7.19
N LEU A 109 3.31 12.12 -7.89
CA LEU A 109 4.18 11.02 -7.45
C LEU A 109 4.79 11.26 -6.05
N PRO A 110 5.37 12.44 -5.73
CA PRO A 110 5.90 12.67 -4.38
C PRO A 110 4.85 12.51 -3.28
N MET A 111 3.61 12.92 -3.55
CA MET A 111 2.52 12.78 -2.58
C MET A 111 2.12 11.31 -2.38
N ALA A 112 2.12 10.51 -3.46
CA ALA A 112 1.92 9.07 -3.37
C ALA A 112 3.07 8.39 -2.59
N MET A 113 4.32 8.79 -2.82
CA MET A 113 5.48 8.30 -2.07
C MET A 113 5.38 8.65 -0.58
N LEU A 114 4.95 9.87 -0.26
CA LEU A 114 4.75 10.30 1.12
C LEU A 114 3.62 9.52 1.81
N SER A 115 2.54 9.21 1.08
CA SER A 115 1.47 8.33 1.55
C SER A 115 2.01 6.94 1.90
N GLY A 116 2.78 6.34 1.00
CA GLY A 116 3.44 5.05 1.23
C GLY A 116 4.44 5.08 2.40
N LEU A 117 5.20 6.17 2.53
CA LEU A 117 6.12 6.39 3.66
C LEU A 117 5.37 6.42 5.00
N CYS A 118 4.31 7.22 5.09
CA CYS A 118 3.50 7.33 6.31
C CYS A 118 2.91 5.97 6.71
N THR A 119 2.36 5.23 5.74
CA THR A 119 1.78 3.91 6.00
C THR A 119 2.84 2.87 6.35
N GLY A 120 4.02 2.91 5.70
CA GLY A 120 5.14 2.01 6.01
C GLY A 120 5.68 2.23 7.43
N ILE A 121 5.81 3.48 7.86
CA ILE A 121 6.21 3.81 9.24
C ILE A 121 5.13 3.32 10.23
N GLU A 122 3.87 3.62 9.97
CA GLU A 122 2.75 3.20 10.82
C GLU A 122 2.73 1.68 10.97
N TYR A 123 2.79 0.95 9.86
CA TYR A 123 2.70 -0.51 9.90
C TYR A 123 3.93 -1.15 10.55
N GLY A 124 5.13 -0.60 10.31
CA GLY A 124 6.34 -1.02 11.01
C GLY A 124 6.24 -0.88 12.52
N VAL A 125 5.77 0.29 12.99
CA VAL A 125 5.51 0.54 14.42
C VAL A 125 4.44 -0.41 14.95
N TYR A 126 3.34 -0.58 14.21
CA TYR A 126 2.25 -1.45 14.59
C TYR A 126 2.71 -2.91 14.81
N LEU A 127 3.50 -3.46 13.89
CA LEU A 127 4.03 -4.81 14.02
C LEU A 127 5.03 -4.94 15.19
N MET A 128 5.87 -3.94 15.43
CA MET A 128 6.78 -3.93 16.58
C MET A 128 6.02 -3.96 17.90
N LEU A 129 4.92 -3.23 18.01
CA LEU A 129 4.10 -3.16 19.23
C LEU A 129 3.28 -4.44 19.47
N PHE A 130 2.69 -5.01 18.42
CA PHE A 130 1.70 -6.08 18.58
C PHE A 130 2.19 -7.45 18.15
N ARG A 131 3.17 -7.55 17.25
CA ARG A 131 3.62 -8.83 16.69
C ARG A 131 5.04 -9.21 17.09
N TYR A 132 5.94 -8.25 17.19
CA TYR A 132 7.36 -8.45 17.48
C TYR A 132 7.76 -7.97 18.87
N GLN A 133 6.91 -8.20 19.89
CA GLN A 133 7.09 -7.70 21.26
C GLN A 133 8.41 -8.12 21.93
N GLY A 134 9.06 -9.20 21.47
CA GLY A 134 10.37 -9.65 21.97
C GLY A 134 11.58 -9.04 21.24
N VAL A 135 11.37 -8.23 20.21
CA VAL A 135 12.44 -7.63 19.40
C VAL A 135 12.73 -6.22 19.91
N ALA A 136 13.98 -5.96 20.34
CA ALA A 136 14.36 -4.62 20.74
C ALA A 136 14.39 -3.68 19.51
N TRP A 137 13.87 -2.45 19.66
CA TRP A 137 13.76 -1.46 18.59
C TRP A 137 15.08 -1.15 17.89
N PHE A 138 16.16 -1.06 18.64
CA PHE A 138 17.51 -0.76 18.15
C PHE A 138 18.38 -2.00 17.94
N SER A 139 17.79 -3.20 17.96
CA SER A 139 18.48 -4.40 17.53
C SER A 139 18.64 -4.42 16.01
N PRO A 140 19.64 -5.15 15.45
CA PRO A 140 19.78 -5.28 14.01
C PRO A 140 18.47 -5.72 13.32
N ARG A 141 17.73 -6.64 13.94
CA ARG A 141 16.45 -7.13 13.44
C ARG A 141 15.35 -6.05 13.47
N GLY A 142 15.28 -5.26 14.53
CA GLY A 142 14.32 -4.15 14.64
C GLY A 142 14.60 -3.05 13.61
N ILE A 143 15.86 -2.70 13.40
CA ILE A 143 16.28 -1.71 12.40
C ILE A 143 15.97 -2.21 10.98
N ILE A 144 16.34 -3.46 10.65
CA ILE A 144 16.05 -4.07 9.35
C ILE A 144 14.55 -4.06 9.10
N HIS A 145 13.73 -4.44 10.09
CA HIS A 145 12.28 -4.42 9.98
C HIS A 145 11.77 -3.02 9.61
N MET A 146 12.13 -1.99 10.39
CA MET A 146 11.64 -0.63 10.14
C MET A 146 12.08 -0.09 8.78
N ILE A 147 13.34 -0.30 8.38
CA ILE A 147 13.84 0.13 7.08
C ILE A 147 13.09 -0.59 5.95
N SER A 148 12.88 -1.89 6.07
CA SER A 148 12.20 -2.69 5.05
C SER A 148 10.73 -2.28 4.88
N GLU A 149 10.01 -2.00 5.98
CA GLU A 149 8.64 -1.50 5.93
C GLU A 149 8.55 -0.13 5.26
N VAL A 150 9.46 0.79 5.58
CA VAL A 150 9.54 2.10 4.96
C VAL A 150 9.85 1.99 3.46
N VAL A 151 10.82 1.18 3.09
CA VAL A 151 11.20 0.95 1.68
C VAL A 151 10.03 0.32 0.92
N GLY A 152 9.41 -0.72 1.48
CA GLY A 152 8.22 -1.35 0.90
C GLY A 152 7.06 -0.38 0.75
N GLY A 153 6.82 0.46 1.76
CA GLY A 153 5.80 1.52 1.72
C GLY A 153 6.05 2.51 0.58
N VAL A 154 7.24 3.07 0.50
CA VAL A 154 7.57 4.05 -0.55
C VAL A 154 7.51 3.42 -1.95
N LEU A 155 8.09 2.24 -2.14
CA LEU A 155 8.19 1.62 -3.47
C LEU A 155 6.86 0.99 -3.91
N ILE A 156 6.21 0.22 -3.05
CA ILE A 156 5.00 -0.53 -3.42
C ILE A 156 3.76 0.33 -3.20
N ALA A 157 3.55 0.85 -1.99
CA ALA A 157 2.35 1.64 -1.75
C ALA A 157 2.42 3.04 -2.36
N GLY A 158 3.61 3.63 -2.54
CA GLY A 158 3.80 4.94 -3.17
C GLY A 158 3.97 4.84 -4.69
N VAL A 159 5.16 4.42 -5.12
CA VAL A 159 5.58 4.46 -6.54
C VAL A 159 4.75 3.53 -7.40
N PHE A 160 4.61 2.27 -7.01
CA PHE A 160 3.83 1.29 -7.79
C PHE A 160 2.36 1.71 -7.89
N SER A 161 1.74 2.18 -6.79
CA SER A 161 0.35 2.68 -6.82
C SER A 161 0.17 3.86 -7.77
N TRP A 162 1.16 4.77 -7.85
CA TRP A 162 1.13 5.87 -8.80
C TRP A 162 1.15 5.40 -10.25
N PHE A 163 2.10 4.54 -10.61
CA PHE A 163 2.18 4.02 -11.97
C PHE A 163 0.98 3.15 -12.33
N LEU A 164 0.48 2.35 -11.40
CA LEU A 164 -0.72 1.56 -11.60
C LEU A 164 -1.95 2.46 -11.83
N TYR A 165 -2.10 3.52 -11.04
CA TYR A 165 -3.13 4.53 -11.26
C TYR A 165 -3.06 5.13 -12.67
N ILE A 166 -1.88 5.56 -13.11
CA ILE A 166 -1.68 6.13 -14.45
C ILE A 166 -2.01 5.09 -15.54
N ALA A 167 -1.53 3.86 -15.39
CA ALA A 167 -1.80 2.77 -16.33
C ALA A 167 -3.32 2.52 -16.46
N ILE A 168 -4.04 2.40 -15.33
CA ILE A 168 -5.50 2.20 -15.34
C ILE A 168 -6.22 3.42 -15.94
N ALA A 169 -5.77 4.65 -15.64
CA ALA A 169 -6.37 5.86 -16.21
C ALA A 169 -6.23 5.91 -17.74
N LYS A 170 -5.11 5.45 -18.29
CA LYS A 170 -4.88 5.39 -19.74
C LYS A 170 -5.80 4.39 -20.46
N THR A 171 -6.28 3.35 -19.80
CA THR A 171 -7.25 2.40 -20.41
C THR A 171 -8.64 2.99 -20.62
N GLY A 172 -8.95 4.14 -20.00
CA GLY A 172 -10.26 4.77 -20.04
C GLY A 172 -11.26 4.28 -19.00
N VAL A 173 -10.93 3.26 -18.22
CA VAL A 173 -11.80 2.74 -17.16
C VAL A 173 -12.13 3.81 -16.12
N LEU A 174 -11.20 4.76 -15.91
CA LEU A 174 -11.35 5.85 -14.96
C LEU A 174 -11.99 7.13 -15.55
N ASP A 175 -12.54 7.13 -16.75
CA ASP A 175 -13.11 8.33 -17.40
C ASP A 175 -14.30 8.92 -16.63
N ARG A 176 -14.99 8.11 -15.86
CA ARG A 176 -16.08 8.55 -14.97
C ARG A 176 -15.56 9.35 -13.76
N PHE A 177 -14.29 9.20 -13.41
CA PHE A 177 -13.65 9.86 -12.29
C PHE A 177 -12.87 11.10 -12.75
N ALA A 178 -12.81 12.12 -11.88
CA ALA A 178 -12.04 13.33 -12.16
C ALA A 178 -10.54 13.04 -12.35
N SER A 179 -10.02 12.03 -11.67
CA SER A 179 -8.64 11.56 -11.76
C SER A 179 -8.29 11.03 -13.15
N GLY A 180 -9.14 10.19 -13.75
CA GLY A 180 -8.92 9.64 -15.09
C GLY A 180 -8.99 10.72 -16.17
N ARG A 181 -9.96 11.63 -16.07
CA ARG A 181 -10.07 12.78 -16.98
C ARG A 181 -8.84 13.69 -16.95
N ALA A 182 -8.25 13.90 -15.76
CA ALA A 182 -7.05 14.71 -15.62
C ALA A 182 -5.84 14.10 -16.34
N VAL A 183 -5.63 12.77 -16.22
CA VAL A 183 -4.53 12.07 -16.93
C VAL A 183 -4.73 12.16 -18.45
N ARG A 184 -5.91 11.87 -18.96
CA ARG A 184 -6.18 11.95 -20.40
C ARG A 184 -6.06 13.36 -20.97
N PHE A 185 -6.43 14.36 -20.19
CA PHE A 185 -6.25 15.75 -20.60
C PHE A 185 -4.76 16.11 -20.73
N ALA A 186 -3.94 15.69 -19.79
CA ALA A 186 -2.49 15.89 -19.82
C ALA A 186 -1.85 15.16 -21.03
N ASP A 187 -2.22 13.90 -21.28
CA ASP A 187 -1.72 13.13 -22.42
C ASP A 187 -2.07 13.82 -23.77
N ARG A 188 -3.27 14.39 -23.90
CA ARG A 188 -3.68 15.13 -25.13
C ARG A 188 -2.88 16.41 -25.30
N GLN A 189 -2.60 17.14 -24.23
CA GLN A 189 -1.79 18.36 -24.31
C GLN A 189 -0.35 18.04 -24.77
N GLN A 190 0.24 16.97 -24.27
CA GLN A 190 1.58 16.54 -24.71
C GLN A 190 1.60 16.10 -26.18
N ALA A 191 0.54 15.47 -26.65
CA ALA A 191 0.43 15.04 -28.06
C ALA A 191 0.24 16.22 -29.04
N VAL A 192 -0.19 17.38 -28.57
CA VAL A 192 -0.44 18.58 -29.41
C VAL A 192 0.77 19.53 -29.42
N GLN A 193 1.69 19.42 -28.45
CA GLN A 193 2.94 20.19 -28.47
C GLN A 193 3.89 19.61 -29.52
N PRO A 194 4.29 20.37 -30.56
CA PRO A 194 5.33 19.93 -31.49
C PRO A 194 6.64 19.72 -30.74
N LEU A 195 7.39 18.70 -31.14
CA LEU A 195 8.78 18.50 -30.74
C LEU A 195 9.60 19.64 -31.39
N ASP A 196 9.87 20.72 -30.63
CA ASP A 196 10.84 21.71 -31.00
C ASP A 196 12.27 21.18 -30.82
#